data_933623a8a7a0cda646431fb158db85bd
#
_entry.id   933623a8a7a0cda646431fb158db85bd
#
_cell.length_a   1.000
_cell.length_b   1.000
_cell.length_c   1.000
_cell.angle_alpha   90.00
_cell.angle_beta   90.00
_cell.angle_gamma   90.00
#
_symmetry.space_group_name_H-M   'P 1'
#
loop_
_entity.id
_entity.type
_entity.pdbx_description
1 polymer ?
#
loop_
_entity_poly.entity_id
_entity_poly.type
_entity_poly.pdbx_seq_one_letter_code
_entity_poly.pdbx_strand_id
1 'polypeptide(L)'
;MAKQLRMYTVKPGEMDAFCQEWGEQILPLRLQRGFRVVGPWVIDETNQFVWILEHDGDFQVADKRYYDSPERKKVDPDPVRHLIKNEHWMLRDP
;
A
#
# COMPACT_ATOMS: atom_id res chain seq x y z
N MET A 1 -3.04 -7.18 -17.20
CA MET A 1 -2.98 -6.99 -15.73
C MET A 1 -2.22 -5.72 -15.42
N ALA A 2 -2.83 -4.82 -14.68
CA ALA A 2 -2.18 -3.57 -14.27
C ALA A 2 -1.38 -3.79 -12.99
N LYS A 3 -0.19 -3.20 -12.93
CA LYS A 3 0.71 -3.28 -11.78
C LYS A 3 1.14 -1.88 -11.37
N GLN A 4 1.17 -1.62 -10.08
CA GLN A 4 1.65 -0.36 -9.53
C GLN A 4 2.69 -0.62 -8.45
N LEU A 5 3.87 0.00 -8.61
CA LEU A 5 4.89 0.02 -7.56
C LEU A 5 4.54 1.13 -6.57
N ARG A 6 4.58 0.81 -5.28
CA ARG A 6 4.44 1.78 -4.20
C ARG A 6 5.68 1.80 -3.34
N MET A 7 6.16 3.00 -3.07
CA MET A 7 7.37 3.21 -2.27
C MET A 7 7.07 4.29 -1.24
N TYR A 8 7.11 3.91 0.04
CA TYR A 8 6.81 4.80 1.14
C TYR A 8 8.07 5.09 1.94
N THR A 9 8.29 6.35 2.27
CA THR A 9 9.31 6.72 3.24
C THR A 9 8.65 6.85 4.61
N VAL A 10 9.13 6.06 5.57
CA VAL A 10 8.55 5.98 6.90
C VAL A 10 9.32 6.88 7.86
N LYS A 11 8.63 7.46 8.84
CA LYS A 11 9.27 8.28 9.87
C LYS A 11 10.27 7.46 10.66
N PRO A 12 11.40 8.08 11.10
CA PRO A 12 12.41 7.36 11.87
C PRO A 12 11.81 6.67 13.10
N GLY A 13 12.18 5.40 13.30
CA GLY A 13 11.73 4.61 14.44
C GLY A 13 10.33 4.03 14.33
N GLU A 14 9.60 4.29 13.23
CA GLU A 14 8.21 3.87 13.09
C GLU A 14 7.98 2.72 12.10
N MET A 15 9.05 2.15 11.53
CA MET A 15 8.90 1.10 10.52
C MET A 15 8.21 -0.15 11.06
N ASP A 16 8.57 -0.63 12.23
CA ASP A 16 7.98 -1.85 12.78
C ASP A 16 6.48 -1.66 13.03
N ALA A 17 6.10 -0.52 13.61
CA ALA A 17 4.69 -0.19 13.83
C ALA A 17 3.94 -0.09 12.50
N PHE A 18 4.54 0.58 11.51
CA PHE A 18 3.93 0.68 10.19
C PHE A 18 3.72 -0.69 9.55
N CYS A 19 4.74 -1.54 9.55
CA CYS A 19 4.64 -2.88 8.96
C CYS A 19 3.53 -3.71 9.60
N GLN A 20 3.42 -3.65 10.92
CA GLN A 20 2.39 -4.38 11.64
C GLN A 20 0.99 -3.87 11.28
N GLU A 21 0.78 -2.57 11.32
CA GLU A 21 -0.52 -1.97 11.00
C GLU A 21 -0.91 -2.19 9.54
N TRP A 22 0.05 -2.06 8.62
CA TRP A 22 -0.19 -2.33 7.21
C TRP A 22 -0.64 -3.79 7.00
N GLY A 23 0.06 -4.73 7.62
CA GLY A 23 -0.28 -6.15 7.50
C GLY A 23 -1.63 -6.53 8.11
N GLU A 24 -2.00 -5.89 9.20
CA GLU A 24 -3.25 -6.18 9.90
C GLU A 24 -4.45 -5.44 9.31
N GLN A 25 -4.27 -4.22 8.81
CA GLN A 25 -5.38 -3.34 8.45
C GLN A 25 -5.47 -3.04 6.95
N ILE A 26 -4.35 -2.89 6.24
CA ILE A 26 -4.36 -2.52 4.83
C ILE A 26 -4.38 -3.75 3.92
N LEU A 27 -3.49 -4.69 4.16
CA LEU A 27 -3.38 -5.88 3.31
C LEU A 27 -4.70 -6.65 3.16
N PRO A 28 -5.44 -6.97 4.25
CA PRO A 28 -6.71 -7.68 4.10
C PRO A 28 -7.73 -6.93 3.27
N LEU A 29 -7.82 -5.62 3.41
CA LEU A 29 -8.76 -4.80 2.66
C LEU A 29 -8.44 -4.76 1.17
N ARG A 30 -7.15 -4.69 0.82
CA ARG A 30 -6.73 -4.76 -0.58
C ARG A 30 -7.11 -6.10 -1.21
N LEU A 31 -6.86 -7.19 -0.49
CA LEU A 31 -7.20 -8.53 -0.98
C LEU A 31 -8.71 -8.70 -1.16
N GLN A 32 -9.51 -8.19 -0.23
CA GLN A 32 -10.97 -8.21 -0.32
C GLN A 32 -11.51 -7.43 -1.51
N ARG A 33 -10.78 -6.42 -1.96
CA ARG A 33 -11.16 -5.57 -3.09
C ARG A 33 -10.60 -6.06 -4.43
N GLY A 34 -10.10 -7.28 -4.49
CA GLY A 34 -9.66 -7.90 -5.73
C GLY A 34 -8.24 -7.57 -6.16
N PHE A 35 -7.47 -6.91 -5.30
CA PHE A 35 -6.05 -6.68 -5.57
C PHE A 35 -5.23 -7.90 -5.22
N ARG A 36 -4.13 -8.09 -5.95
CA ARG A 36 -3.04 -8.95 -5.53
C ARG A 36 -1.90 -8.08 -5.03
N VAL A 37 -1.17 -8.60 -4.07
CA VAL A 37 -0.06 -7.89 -3.44
C VAL A 37 1.22 -8.70 -3.61
N VAL A 38 2.27 -8.06 -4.10
CA VAL A 38 3.61 -8.64 -4.21
C VAL A 38 4.52 -7.89 -3.23
N GLY A 39 5.26 -8.63 -2.44
CA GLY A 39 6.02 -8.09 -1.31
C GLY A 39 5.21 -8.26 0.00
N PRO A 40 5.41 -7.37 0.97
CA PRO A 40 6.24 -6.17 0.90
C PRO A 40 7.73 -6.42 1.18
N TRP A 41 8.54 -5.38 0.98
CA TRP A 41 9.96 -5.38 1.35
C TRP A 41 10.29 -4.09 2.10
N VAL A 42 11.31 -4.14 2.94
CA VAL A 42 11.85 -2.97 3.63
C VAL A 42 13.26 -2.71 3.13
N ILE A 43 13.54 -1.45 2.80
CA ILE A 43 14.89 -0.99 2.48
C ILE A 43 15.41 -0.28 3.72
N ASP A 44 16.27 -0.95 4.49
CA ASP A 44 16.76 -0.41 5.77
C ASP A 44 17.56 0.86 5.60
N GLU A 45 18.39 0.92 4.56
CA GLU A 45 19.27 2.06 4.32
C GLU A 45 18.52 3.39 4.15
N THR A 46 17.33 3.35 3.58
CA THR A 46 16.55 4.54 3.28
C THR A 46 15.28 4.64 4.10
N ASN A 47 15.03 3.68 4.98
CA ASN A 47 13.83 3.58 5.80
C ASN A 47 12.56 3.60 4.95
N GLN A 48 12.56 2.80 3.88
CA GLN A 48 11.46 2.74 2.93
C GLN A 48 10.78 1.37 2.93
N PHE A 49 9.48 1.41 2.69
CA PHE A 49 8.60 0.24 2.55
C PHE A 49 8.15 0.17 1.09
N VAL A 50 8.35 -0.99 0.47
CA VAL A 50 8.10 -1.17 -0.98
C VAL A 50 7.15 -2.33 -1.19
N TRP A 51 6.15 -2.15 -2.04
CA TRP A 51 5.23 -3.23 -2.41
C TRP A 51 4.65 -2.97 -3.79
N ILE A 52 4.05 -4.01 -4.37
CA ILE A 52 3.44 -3.92 -5.68
C ILE A 52 1.98 -4.35 -5.57
N LEU A 53 1.09 -3.55 -6.13
CA LEU A 53 -0.33 -3.86 -6.28
C LEU A 53 -0.59 -4.31 -7.71
N GLU A 54 -1.40 -5.37 -7.86
CA GLU A 54 -1.85 -5.85 -9.15
C GLU A 54 -3.38 -5.92 -9.18
N HIS A 55 -3.97 -5.64 -10.33
CA HIS A 55 -5.41 -5.73 -10.53
C HIS A 55 -5.72 -6.11 -11.98
N ASP A 56 -6.72 -6.99 -12.17
CA ASP A 56 -7.08 -7.47 -13.51
C ASP A 56 -7.97 -6.50 -14.29
N GLY A 57 -8.73 -5.67 -13.60
CA GLY A 57 -9.61 -4.68 -14.21
C GLY A 57 -8.97 -3.32 -14.35
N ASP A 58 -9.81 -2.28 -14.37
CA ASP A 58 -9.35 -0.89 -14.40
C ASP A 58 -8.76 -0.53 -13.04
N PHE A 59 -7.43 -0.39 -13.00
CA PHE A 59 -6.71 -0.13 -11.76
C PHE A 59 -7.15 1.18 -11.11
N GLN A 60 -7.29 2.25 -11.89
CA GLN A 60 -7.62 3.57 -11.36
C GLN A 60 -9.01 3.55 -10.70
N VAL A 61 -9.97 2.91 -11.35
CA VAL A 61 -11.34 2.77 -10.81
C VAL A 61 -11.30 1.92 -9.53
N ALA A 62 -10.59 0.79 -9.54
CA ALA A 62 -10.51 -0.10 -8.39
C ALA A 62 -9.82 0.60 -7.20
N ASP A 63 -8.76 1.34 -7.44
CA ASP A 63 -8.03 2.07 -6.40
C ASP A 63 -8.91 3.16 -5.77
N LYS A 64 -9.64 3.91 -6.60
CA LYS A 64 -10.58 4.91 -6.10
C LYS A 64 -11.67 4.27 -5.25
N ARG A 65 -12.25 3.17 -5.70
CA ARG A 65 -13.28 2.42 -4.94
C ARG A 65 -12.74 1.93 -3.60
N TYR A 66 -11.49 1.50 -3.56
CA TYR A 66 -10.84 1.08 -2.32
C TYR A 66 -10.80 2.23 -1.31
N TYR A 67 -10.30 3.40 -1.73
CA TYR A 67 -10.19 4.56 -0.83
C TYR A 67 -11.56 5.13 -0.44
N ASP A 68 -12.56 5.00 -1.30
CA ASP A 68 -13.92 5.47 -1.01
C ASP A 68 -14.71 4.48 -0.15
N SER A 69 -14.20 3.26 0.05
CA SER A 69 -14.92 2.24 0.80
C SER A 69 -15.09 2.61 2.27
N PRO A 70 -16.25 2.26 2.88
CA PRO A 70 -16.44 2.48 4.31
C PRO A 70 -15.39 1.77 5.16
N GLU A 71 -14.97 0.57 4.75
CA GLU A 71 -13.98 -0.22 5.47
C GLU A 71 -12.64 0.51 5.54
N ARG A 72 -12.18 1.09 4.40
CA ARG A 72 -10.93 1.84 4.40
C ARG A 72 -11.03 3.11 5.22
N LYS A 73 -12.15 3.80 5.14
CA LYS A 73 -12.38 5.05 5.88
C LYS A 73 -12.46 4.84 7.38
N LYS A 74 -12.82 3.65 7.83
CA LYS A 74 -12.91 3.30 9.25
C LYS A 74 -11.58 2.88 9.86
N VAL A 75 -10.53 2.72 9.07
CA VAL A 75 -9.21 2.37 9.59
C VAL A 75 -8.72 3.54 10.46
N ASP A 76 -8.64 3.28 11.76
CA ASP A 76 -8.28 4.29 12.75
C ASP A 76 -7.52 3.62 13.91
N PRO A 77 -6.30 4.02 14.21
CA PRO A 77 -5.54 5.07 13.52
C PRO A 77 -5.06 4.62 12.12
N ASP A 78 -5.03 5.56 11.18
CA ASP A 78 -4.61 5.27 9.81
C ASP A 78 -3.08 5.09 9.76
N PRO A 79 -2.58 3.96 9.23
CA PRO A 79 -1.13 3.73 9.10
C PRO A 79 -0.39 4.81 8.31
N VAL A 80 -1.07 5.53 7.44
CA VAL A 80 -0.50 6.64 6.66
C VAL A 80 0.15 7.71 7.55
N ARG A 81 -0.26 7.84 8.81
CA ARG A 81 0.35 8.80 9.75
C ARG A 81 1.83 8.54 9.99
N HIS A 82 2.32 7.33 9.74
CA HIS A 82 3.74 6.96 9.90
C HIS A 82 4.60 7.39 8.71
N LEU A 83 3.98 7.89 7.62
CA LEU A 83 4.70 8.17 6.38
C LEU A 83 5.13 9.63 6.28
N ILE A 84 6.37 9.84 5.85
CA ILE A 84 6.87 11.15 5.44
C ILE A 84 6.48 11.40 3.99
N LYS A 85 6.57 10.35 3.16
CA LYS A 85 6.38 10.45 1.72
C LYS A 85 5.79 9.14 1.21
N ASN A 86 4.84 9.24 0.28
CA ASN A 86 4.38 8.07 -0.44
C ASN A 86 4.42 8.35 -1.94
N GLU A 87 5.02 7.42 -2.66
CA GLU A 87 5.20 7.52 -4.10
C GLU A 87 4.65 6.28 -4.77
N HIS A 88 4.16 6.42 -5.99
CA HIS A 88 3.68 5.27 -6.75
C HIS A 88 3.86 5.51 -8.25
N TRP A 89 4.10 4.42 -8.97
CA TRP A 89 4.29 4.44 -10.42
C TRP A 89 3.62 3.22 -11.04
N MET A 90 2.90 3.43 -12.14
CA MET A 90 2.40 2.30 -12.93
C MET A 90 3.58 1.64 -13.64
N LEU A 91 3.57 0.31 -13.64
CA LEU A 91 4.58 -0.49 -14.30
C LEU A 91 4.02 -1.05 -15.60
N ARG A 92 4.88 -1.23 -16.58
CA ARG A 92 4.55 -1.95 -17.80
C ARG A 92 5.70 -2.90 -18.17
N ASP A 93 5.37 -3.97 -18.86
CA ASP A 93 6.38 -4.85 -19.41
C ASP A 93 7.09 -4.15 -20.58
N PRO A 94 8.39 -4.40 -20.78
CA PRO A 94 9.16 -3.78 -21.84
C PRO A 94 8.70 -4.18 -23.26
#